data_f42eec1b6257833dcc186865ae521671
#
_entry.id   f42eec1b6257833dcc186865ae521671
#
_cell.length_a   1.000
_cell.length_b   1.000
_cell.length_c   1.000
_cell.angle_alpha   90.00
_cell.angle_beta   90.00
_cell.angle_gamma   90.00
#
_symmetry.space_group_name_H-M   'P 1'
#
loop_
_entity.id
_entity.type
_entity.pdbx_description
1 polymer ?
#
loop_
_entity_poly.entity_id
_entity_poly.type
_entity_poly.pdbx_seq_one_letter_code
_entity_poly.pdbx_strand_id
1 'polypeptide(L)'
;MATPPRSDAQKASVRDRVEAKLREGHRPAGLSGPGVGAIRVAADEAVRDGEFSSIGAFISAANNLIGSSFEPDWGLYRPPRYQQPVPLSVQSSLAIPSPSEPSGSTQRILVIGDLHNDPRQEQRLQVLTWAARLASEQKYDRIIQVGDWSTFDSVNTHDKNDTQAARYKPPVKDDLSNLLASHQAFRRGMSNDYKPRLDFLLGNHEHRLERFENSNPETQQTFTLARDETFAQFGWRNRPYGELFYVEGVAFTHHPTNGAGRAYGGKTGPQRAANESTVPVVSGHTHRRQVHDSPKIGPVDVISMVEVGCGLLWGEVEEYAKHSLTGWWHGVVPMTVQGGVITDLNFISMLSLRARYSDDGADVRAA
;
A
#
# COMPACT_ATOMS: atom_id res chain seq x y z
N MET A 1 -58.53 8.54 -0.01
CA MET A 1 -58.71 9.67 -0.94
C MET A 1 -57.58 9.60 -1.95
N ALA A 2 -57.87 9.55 -3.25
CA ALA A 2 -56.87 9.55 -4.32
C ALA A 2 -56.17 10.95 -4.33
N THR A 3 -54.89 10.99 -4.39
CA THR A 3 -54.10 12.22 -4.52
C THR A 3 -54.51 12.88 -5.85
N PRO A 4 -54.82 14.20 -5.85
CA PRO A 4 -55.22 14.87 -7.08
C PRO A 4 -54.09 14.81 -8.11
N PRO A 5 -54.44 14.73 -9.43
CA PRO A 5 -53.42 14.69 -10.48
C PRO A 5 -52.57 15.96 -10.46
N ARG A 6 -51.25 15.80 -10.55
CA ARG A 6 -50.28 16.90 -10.54
C ARG A 6 -50.46 17.79 -11.75
N SER A 7 -50.33 19.08 -11.57
CA SER A 7 -50.32 20.05 -12.67
C SER A 7 -49.15 19.82 -13.64
N ASP A 8 -49.25 20.19 -14.88
CA ASP A 8 -48.20 20.09 -15.87
C ASP A 8 -46.96 20.95 -15.46
N ALA A 9 -47.22 22.06 -14.73
CA ALA A 9 -46.16 22.87 -14.14
C ALA A 9 -45.33 22.09 -13.10
N GLN A 10 -45.98 21.29 -12.24
CA GLN A 10 -45.24 20.48 -11.25
C GLN A 10 -44.47 19.34 -11.92
N LYS A 11 -44.98 18.77 -13.02
CA LYS A 11 -44.26 17.75 -13.80
C LYS A 11 -43.02 18.33 -14.45
N ALA A 12 -43.14 19.53 -15.07
CA ALA A 12 -42.04 20.23 -15.67
C ALA A 12 -40.94 20.60 -14.62
N SER A 13 -41.36 21.09 -13.46
CA SER A 13 -40.42 21.42 -12.36
C SER A 13 -39.64 20.20 -11.90
N VAL A 14 -40.27 19.03 -11.74
CA VAL A 14 -39.57 17.78 -11.36
C VAL A 14 -38.52 17.41 -12.40
N ARG A 15 -38.87 17.43 -13.70
CA ARG A 15 -37.93 17.13 -14.78
C ARG A 15 -36.75 18.07 -14.78
N ASP A 16 -37.02 19.38 -14.83
CA ASP A 16 -35.99 20.39 -15.00
C ASP A 16 -35.01 20.40 -13.82
N ARG A 17 -35.49 20.18 -12.58
CA ARG A 17 -34.63 20.03 -11.41
C ARG A 17 -33.76 18.79 -11.44
N VAL A 18 -34.31 17.65 -11.82
CA VAL A 18 -33.51 16.40 -11.93
C VAL A 18 -32.42 16.54 -13.00
N GLU A 19 -32.77 17.06 -14.17
CA GLU A 19 -31.80 17.27 -15.24
C GLU A 19 -30.75 18.32 -14.90
N ALA A 20 -31.11 19.39 -14.17
CA ALA A 20 -30.14 20.35 -13.66
C ALA A 20 -29.11 19.68 -12.75
N LYS A 21 -29.53 18.80 -11.83
CA LYS A 21 -28.62 18.06 -10.95
C LYS A 21 -27.74 17.04 -11.69
N LEU A 22 -28.23 16.44 -12.78
CA LEU A 22 -27.40 15.62 -13.66
C LEU A 22 -26.30 16.45 -14.33
N ARG A 23 -26.60 17.66 -14.80
CA ARG A 23 -25.58 18.58 -15.36
C ARG A 23 -24.55 19.03 -14.32
N GLU A 24 -24.95 19.19 -13.08
CA GLU A 24 -24.07 19.49 -11.94
C GLU A 24 -23.21 18.30 -11.51
N GLY A 25 -23.38 17.12 -12.13
CA GLY A 25 -22.58 15.92 -11.85
C GLY A 25 -23.13 15.01 -10.76
N HIS A 26 -24.40 15.24 -10.29
CA HIS A 26 -25.05 14.27 -9.39
C HIS A 26 -25.48 13.04 -10.13
N ARG A 27 -25.21 11.87 -9.54
CA ARG A 27 -25.46 10.57 -10.18
C ARG A 27 -26.96 10.32 -10.47
N PRO A 28 -27.30 9.59 -11.56
CA PRO A 28 -28.65 9.07 -11.76
C PRO A 28 -29.13 8.21 -10.59
N ALA A 29 -30.45 8.16 -10.36
CA ALA A 29 -31.02 7.26 -9.36
C ALA A 29 -30.75 5.80 -9.71
N GLY A 30 -30.51 4.97 -8.69
CA GLY A 30 -30.37 3.51 -8.84
C GLY A 30 -28.95 3.01 -9.08
N LEU A 31 -27.95 3.86 -9.21
CA LEU A 31 -26.55 3.44 -9.19
C LEU A 31 -26.08 3.31 -7.73
N SER A 32 -25.75 2.08 -7.31
CA SER A 32 -25.18 1.81 -5.99
C SER A 32 -23.81 2.50 -5.83
N GLY A 33 -23.66 3.31 -4.81
CA GLY A 33 -22.40 3.98 -4.46
C GLY A 33 -22.62 5.09 -3.43
N PRO A 34 -21.57 5.53 -2.69
CA PRO A 34 -21.69 6.65 -1.78
C PRO A 34 -21.92 7.93 -2.58
N GLY A 35 -23.01 8.60 -2.32
CA GLY A 35 -23.38 9.87 -2.94
C GLY A 35 -24.90 10.02 -3.08
N VAL A 36 -25.37 11.22 -2.83
CA VAL A 36 -26.81 11.53 -2.97
C VAL A 36 -27.12 11.69 -4.45
N GLY A 37 -28.04 10.87 -4.99
CA GLY A 37 -28.41 10.91 -6.41
C GLY A 37 -29.18 12.19 -6.79
N ALA A 38 -29.18 12.51 -8.09
CA ALA A 38 -29.79 13.72 -8.66
C ALA A 38 -31.24 13.95 -8.19
N ILE A 39 -32.05 12.88 -8.10
CA ILE A 39 -33.44 12.96 -7.62
C ILE A 39 -33.50 13.43 -6.16
N ARG A 40 -32.57 12.96 -5.31
CA ARG A 40 -32.57 13.33 -3.88
C ARG A 40 -32.16 14.79 -3.68
N VAL A 41 -31.12 15.23 -4.40
CA VAL A 41 -30.66 16.64 -4.30
C VAL A 41 -31.72 17.59 -4.85
N ALA A 42 -32.35 17.25 -5.96
CA ALA A 42 -33.47 18.01 -6.53
C ALA A 42 -34.67 18.06 -5.55
N ALA A 43 -34.92 16.98 -4.80
CA ALA A 43 -35.97 16.95 -3.80
C ALA A 43 -35.69 17.90 -2.61
N ASP A 44 -34.45 17.92 -2.12
CA ASP A 44 -34.05 18.82 -1.03
C ASP A 44 -34.20 20.30 -1.42
N GLU A 45 -33.90 20.68 -2.67
CA GLU A 45 -34.11 22.02 -3.19
C GLU A 45 -35.58 22.35 -3.37
N ALA A 46 -36.35 21.47 -3.99
CA ALA A 46 -37.78 21.69 -4.22
C ALA A 46 -38.58 21.87 -2.92
N VAL A 47 -38.17 21.21 -1.84
CA VAL A 47 -38.75 21.41 -0.51
C VAL A 47 -38.31 22.75 0.11
N ARG A 48 -37.06 23.11 -0.07
CA ARG A 48 -36.51 24.40 0.40
C ARG A 48 -37.20 25.59 -0.27
N ASP A 49 -37.50 25.45 -1.56
CA ASP A 49 -38.19 26.47 -2.35
C ASP A 49 -39.71 26.47 -2.13
N GLY A 50 -40.23 25.57 -1.30
CA GLY A 50 -41.65 25.48 -0.96
C GLY A 50 -42.54 24.86 -2.05
N GLU A 51 -41.98 24.28 -3.10
CA GLU A 51 -42.73 23.66 -4.19
C GLU A 51 -43.29 22.27 -3.81
N PHE A 52 -42.65 21.60 -2.86
CA PHE A 52 -43.07 20.30 -2.34
C PHE A 52 -43.08 20.31 -0.81
N SER A 53 -44.10 19.67 -0.23
CA SER A 53 -44.28 19.58 1.22
C SER A 53 -43.25 18.70 1.93
N SER A 54 -42.60 17.80 1.21
CA SER A 54 -41.57 16.93 1.76
C SER A 54 -40.71 16.30 0.64
N ILE A 55 -39.50 15.88 1.03
CA ILE A 55 -38.58 15.13 0.17
C ILE A 55 -39.25 13.85 -0.39
N GLY A 56 -39.99 13.13 0.44
CA GLY A 56 -40.72 11.94 0.04
C GLY A 56 -41.78 12.24 -1.01
N ALA A 57 -42.46 13.39 -0.92
CA ALA A 57 -43.46 13.80 -1.91
C ALA A 57 -42.81 14.09 -3.28
N PHE A 58 -41.64 14.70 -3.33
CA PHE A 58 -40.89 14.93 -4.56
C PHE A 58 -40.38 13.62 -5.15
N ILE A 59 -39.74 12.76 -4.35
CA ILE A 59 -39.21 11.47 -4.82
C ILE A 59 -40.29 10.58 -5.37
N SER A 60 -41.45 10.51 -4.70
CA SER A 60 -42.62 9.81 -5.20
C SER A 60 -43.12 10.41 -6.52
N ALA A 61 -43.05 11.76 -6.65
CA ALA A 61 -43.41 12.43 -7.89
C ALA A 61 -42.46 12.05 -9.03
N ALA A 62 -41.19 12.10 -8.82
CA ALA A 62 -40.17 11.75 -9.79
C ALA A 62 -40.31 10.28 -10.23
N ASN A 63 -40.39 9.35 -9.29
CA ASN A 63 -40.56 7.91 -9.60
C ASN A 63 -41.84 7.59 -10.38
N ASN A 64 -42.92 8.30 -10.14
CA ASN A 64 -44.17 8.11 -10.88
C ASN A 64 -44.14 8.75 -12.27
N LEU A 65 -43.31 9.72 -12.53
CA LEU A 65 -43.19 10.40 -13.82
C LEU A 65 -42.14 9.75 -14.70
N ILE A 66 -41.03 9.28 -14.14
CA ILE A 66 -39.96 8.58 -14.86
C ILE A 66 -40.50 7.27 -15.42
N GLY A 67 -40.33 7.07 -16.73
CA GLY A 67 -40.81 5.89 -17.45
C GLY A 67 -42.32 5.92 -17.81
N SER A 68 -43.11 6.87 -17.27
CA SER A 68 -44.56 6.97 -17.61
C SER A 68 -44.88 8.22 -18.44
N SER A 69 -44.32 9.35 -18.12
CA SER A 69 -44.62 10.63 -18.77
C SER A 69 -43.36 11.40 -19.17
N PHE A 70 -42.21 10.99 -18.70
CA PHE A 70 -40.94 11.62 -18.98
C PHE A 70 -39.81 10.64 -18.66
N GLU A 71 -38.76 10.67 -19.47
CA GLU A 71 -37.50 10.01 -19.23
C GLU A 71 -36.42 11.10 -19.12
N PRO A 72 -35.73 11.21 -17.99
CA PRO A 72 -34.62 12.17 -17.89
C PRO A 72 -33.54 11.86 -18.93
N ASP A 73 -32.95 12.86 -19.50
CA ASP A 73 -31.73 12.67 -20.32
C ASP A 73 -30.55 12.28 -19.41
N TRP A 74 -30.40 10.99 -19.16
CA TRP A 74 -29.31 10.43 -18.35
C TRP A 74 -27.93 10.72 -18.95
N GLY A 75 -27.84 11.05 -20.25
CA GLY A 75 -26.62 11.46 -20.93
C GLY A 75 -26.13 12.85 -20.48
N LEU A 76 -26.96 13.64 -19.78
CA LEU A 76 -26.53 14.89 -19.14
C LEU A 76 -25.63 14.65 -17.94
N TYR A 77 -25.70 13.47 -17.31
CA TYR A 77 -24.75 13.11 -16.27
C TYR A 77 -23.37 12.95 -16.89
N ARG A 78 -22.53 13.89 -16.61
CA ARG A 78 -21.10 13.72 -16.80
C ARG A 78 -20.53 13.49 -15.39
N PRO A 79 -20.00 12.28 -15.10
CA PRO A 79 -19.28 12.11 -13.85
C PRO A 79 -18.29 13.29 -13.77
N PRO A 80 -18.16 13.96 -12.60
CA PRO A 80 -17.12 14.94 -12.43
C PRO A 80 -15.90 14.29 -13.06
N ARG A 81 -15.33 14.91 -14.11
CA ARG A 81 -14.06 14.43 -14.63
C ARG A 81 -13.21 14.37 -13.39
N TYR A 82 -12.90 13.17 -13.00
CA TYR A 82 -11.84 12.96 -12.05
C TYR A 82 -10.73 13.83 -12.64
N GLN A 83 -10.57 15.04 -12.10
CA GLN A 83 -9.31 15.70 -12.30
C GLN A 83 -8.39 14.72 -11.61
N GLN A 84 -7.87 13.82 -12.43
CA GLN A 84 -6.71 13.07 -11.99
C GLN A 84 -5.86 14.14 -11.34
N PRO A 85 -5.54 14.01 -10.03
CA PRO A 85 -4.65 14.97 -9.40
C PRO A 85 -3.60 15.21 -10.45
N VAL A 86 -3.46 16.50 -10.87
CA VAL A 86 -2.54 16.88 -11.95
C VAL A 86 -1.37 16.00 -11.71
N PRO A 87 -1.05 15.04 -12.58
CA PRO A 87 0.00 14.11 -12.28
C PRO A 87 1.15 15.03 -11.94
N LEU A 88 1.65 14.97 -10.70
CA LEU A 88 3.01 15.43 -10.45
C LEU A 88 3.78 14.73 -11.54
N SER A 89 3.97 15.41 -12.68
CA SER A 89 4.38 14.88 -13.96
C SER A 89 4.61 13.35 -13.86
N VAL A 90 3.55 12.59 -13.80
CA VAL A 90 3.60 11.24 -14.27
C VAL A 90 3.84 11.45 -15.75
N GLN A 91 5.07 11.69 -16.09
CA GLN A 91 5.55 11.09 -17.30
C GLN A 91 4.97 9.70 -17.25
N SER A 92 3.93 9.49 -18.02
CA SER A 92 3.36 8.18 -18.27
C SER A 92 4.44 7.38 -18.98
N SER A 93 5.43 7.03 -18.25
CA SER A 93 6.22 5.90 -18.56
C SER A 93 5.50 4.72 -17.92
N LEU A 94 4.59 4.11 -18.66
CA LEU A 94 4.60 2.67 -18.80
C LEU A 94 5.95 2.17 -19.37
N ALA A 95 6.97 3.02 -19.43
CA ALA A 95 8.34 2.60 -19.44
C ALA A 95 8.55 1.96 -18.06
N ILE A 96 8.41 0.63 -17.98
CA ILE A 96 9.21 -0.18 -17.07
C ILE A 96 10.56 0.52 -17.05
N PRO A 97 10.99 1.11 -15.90
CA PRO A 97 12.28 1.80 -15.86
C PRO A 97 13.28 0.80 -16.46
N SER A 98 13.85 1.15 -17.59
CA SER A 98 14.90 0.30 -18.17
C SER A 98 15.90 0.06 -17.06
N PRO A 99 16.29 -1.17 -16.78
CA PRO A 99 17.33 -1.44 -15.79
C PRO A 99 18.45 -0.44 -16.09
N SER A 100 18.79 0.43 -15.13
CA SER A 100 19.96 1.28 -15.30
C SER A 100 21.09 0.34 -15.65
N GLU A 101 21.73 0.56 -16.80
CA GLU A 101 22.84 -0.31 -17.20
C GLU A 101 23.80 -0.43 -16.01
N PRO A 102 24.23 -1.66 -15.65
CA PRO A 102 25.10 -1.83 -14.51
C PRO A 102 26.36 -0.98 -14.73
N SER A 103 26.65 -0.11 -13.78
CA SER A 103 27.89 0.70 -13.83
C SER A 103 29.14 -0.18 -13.64
N GLY A 104 28.93 -1.45 -13.25
CA GLY A 104 29.97 -2.38 -12.85
C GLY A 104 30.51 -2.08 -11.44
N SER A 105 29.94 -1.10 -10.73
CA SER A 105 30.34 -0.82 -9.37
C SER A 105 29.81 -1.88 -8.41
N THR A 106 30.60 -2.20 -7.40
CA THR A 106 30.16 -3.09 -6.31
C THR A 106 29.31 -2.31 -5.34
N GLN A 107 28.13 -2.81 -4.99
CA GLN A 107 27.26 -2.21 -3.96
C GLN A 107 27.00 -3.24 -2.85
N ARG A 108 27.39 -2.88 -1.63
CA ARG A 108 27.06 -3.66 -0.42
C ARG A 108 25.74 -3.15 0.14
N ILE A 109 24.75 -4.03 0.22
CA ILE A 109 23.38 -3.67 0.55
C ILE A 109 22.92 -4.43 1.79
N LEU A 110 22.26 -3.76 2.72
CA LEU A 110 21.46 -4.40 3.74
C LEU A 110 19.99 -4.34 3.32
N VAL A 111 19.36 -5.51 3.12
CA VAL A 111 17.93 -5.60 2.83
C VAL A 111 17.17 -5.94 4.10
N ILE A 112 16.11 -5.18 4.36
CA ILE A 112 15.21 -5.37 5.50
C ILE A 112 13.86 -5.77 4.93
N GLY A 113 13.32 -6.91 5.34
CA GLY A 113 11.99 -7.40 4.97
C GLY A 113 10.88 -6.73 5.79
N ASP A 114 9.70 -7.26 5.63
CA ASP A 114 8.44 -6.83 6.24
C ASP A 114 8.56 -6.72 7.78
N LEU A 115 8.29 -5.54 8.33
CA LEU A 115 8.47 -5.24 9.75
C LEU A 115 7.15 -5.21 10.51
N HIS A 116 6.07 -4.84 9.82
CA HIS A 116 4.73 -4.74 10.39
C HIS A 116 4.70 -4.04 11.76
N ASN A 117 5.39 -2.89 11.89
CA ASN A 117 5.34 -2.11 13.11
C ASN A 117 3.89 -1.74 13.42
N ASP A 118 3.48 -2.01 14.65
CA ASP A 118 2.12 -1.85 15.13
C ASP A 118 2.14 -1.04 16.42
N PRO A 119 1.29 0.00 16.58
CA PRO A 119 1.26 0.80 17.81
C PRO A 119 0.94 -0.02 19.07
N ARG A 120 0.38 -1.21 18.89
CA ARG A 120 0.06 -2.15 19.99
C ARG A 120 1.23 -3.09 20.35
N GLN A 121 2.35 -3.03 19.62
CA GLN A 121 3.49 -3.94 19.72
C GLN A 121 4.83 -3.18 19.73
N GLU A 122 5.01 -2.31 20.71
CA GLU A 122 6.20 -1.45 20.84
C GLU A 122 7.52 -2.24 20.90
N GLN A 123 7.50 -3.50 21.33
CA GLN A 123 8.69 -4.36 21.38
C GLN A 123 9.32 -4.57 19.98
N ARG A 124 8.56 -4.42 18.90
CA ARG A 124 9.09 -4.52 17.53
C ARG A 124 10.07 -3.40 17.19
N LEU A 125 10.00 -2.25 17.87
CA LEU A 125 10.88 -1.11 17.61
C LEU A 125 12.37 -1.43 17.88
N GLN A 126 12.67 -2.39 18.79
CA GLN A 126 14.07 -2.78 19.07
C GLN A 126 14.74 -3.45 17.86
N VAL A 127 13.98 -4.18 17.03
CA VAL A 127 14.50 -4.79 15.79
C VAL A 127 15.12 -3.75 14.87
N LEU A 128 14.47 -2.60 14.76
CA LEU A 128 14.94 -1.48 13.95
C LEU A 128 16.27 -0.91 14.46
N THR A 129 16.38 -0.79 15.78
CA THR A 129 17.64 -0.36 16.41
C THR A 129 18.76 -1.37 16.15
N TRP A 130 18.49 -2.68 16.26
CA TRP A 130 19.48 -3.71 15.98
C TRP A 130 19.94 -3.73 14.51
N ALA A 131 18.98 -3.66 13.57
CA ALA A 131 19.30 -3.59 12.15
C ALA A 131 20.14 -2.36 11.79
N ALA A 132 19.83 -1.21 12.39
CA ALA A 132 20.57 0.02 12.19
C ALA A 132 21.98 -0.02 12.82
N ARG A 133 22.15 -0.65 13.99
CA ARG A 133 23.45 -0.91 14.60
C ARG A 133 24.31 -1.81 13.71
N LEU A 134 23.75 -2.93 13.22
CA LEU A 134 24.43 -3.80 12.25
C LEU A 134 24.86 -2.99 11.01
N ALA A 135 23.96 -2.19 10.46
CA ALA A 135 24.26 -1.38 9.29
C ALA A 135 25.42 -0.41 9.54
N SER A 136 25.41 0.24 10.69
CA SER A 136 26.46 1.19 11.08
C SER A 136 27.83 0.53 11.28
N GLU A 137 27.85 -0.67 11.88
CA GLU A 137 29.09 -1.42 12.10
C GLU A 137 29.69 -1.94 10.79
N GLN A 138 28.83 -2.49 9.94
CA GLN A 138 29.25 -3.11 8.69
C GLN A 138 29.45 -2.12 7.54
N LYS A 139 28.97 -0.86 7.70
CA LYS A 139 29.12 0.24 6.70
C LYS A 139 28.65 -0.18 5.31
N TYR A 140 27.40 -0.66 5.20
CA TYR A 140 26.76 -0.93 3.90
C TYR A 140 26.61 0.38 3.10
N ASP A 141 26.76 0.33 1.79
CA ASP A 141 26.61 1.50 0.91
C ASP A 141 25.15 1.95 0.83
N ARG A 142 24.24 0.97 1.01
CA ARG A 142 22.80 1.16 0.86
C ARG A 142 22.01 0.29 1.84
N ILE A 143 20.88 0.82 2.28
CA ILE A 143 19.87 0.06 2.99
C ILE A 143 18.59 0.10 2.15
N ILE A 144 18.02 -1.05 1.85
CA ILE A 144 16.76 -1.19 1.11
C ILE A 144 15.74 -1.84 2.03
N GLN A 145 14.62 -1.17 2.25
CA GLN A 145 13.46 -1.73 2.90
C GLN A 145 12.44 -2.10 1.82
N VAL A 146 12.03 -3.36 1.80
CA VAL A 146 11.22 -3.91 0.69
C VAL A 146 9.72 -3.88 0.92
N GLY A 147 9.22 -2.97 1.77
CA GLY A 147 7.80 -2.73 2.01
C GLY A 147 7.29 -3.34 3.32
N ASP A 148 6.06 -2.99 3.65
CA ASP A 148 5.37 -3.42 4.87
C ASP A 148 6.14 -3.08 6.15
N TRP A 149 6.57 -1.80 6.25
CA TRP A 149 7.20 -1.27 7.46
C TRP A 149 6.22 -1.16 8.62
N SER A 150 5.00 -0.72 8.32
CA SER A 150 3.91 -0.55 9.29
C SER A 150 2.69 -1.38 8.90
N THR A 151 1.87 -1.77 9.89
CA THR A 151 0.65 -2.53 9.63
C THR A 151 -0.43 -1.71 8.95
N PHE A 152 -0.57 -0.42 9.31
CA PHE A 152 -1.69 0.43 8.90
C PHE A 152 -3.06 -0.27 9.06
N ASP A 153 -3.23 -0.92 10.21
CA ASP A 153 -4.46 -1.65 10.50
C ASP A 153 -5.68 -0.75 10.66
N SER A 154 -5.48 0.52 10.98
CA SER A 154 -6.55 1.52 11.05
C SER A 154 -7.40 1.58 9.77
N VAL A 155 -6.76 1.40 8.63
CA VAL A 155 -7.38 1.46 7.29
C VAL A 155 -7.46 0.09 6.60
N ASN A 156 -7.23 -1.01 7.35
CA ASN A 156 -7.33 -2.37 6.82
C ASN A 156 -8.78 -2.70 6.42
N THR A 157 -9.00 -3.19 5.21
CA THR A 157 -10.33 -3.56 4.70
C THR A 157 -10.56 -5.08 4.64
N HIS A 158 -9.57 -5.88 5.05
CA HIS A 158 -9.66 -7.35 4.98
C HIS A 158 -10.35 -7.97 6.20
N ASP A 159 -10.50 -7.22 7.31
CA ASP A 159 -11.19 -7.71 8.49
C ASP A 159 -12.69 -7.80 8.21
N LYS A 160 -13.29 -8.92 8.59
CA LYS A 160 -14.74 -9.06 8.49
C LYS A 160 -15.41 -8.09 9.46
N ASN A 161 -16.45 -7.41 9.01
CA ASN A 161 -17.12 -6.30 9.72
C ASN A 161 -17.64 -6.66 11.12
N ASP A 162 -17.85 -7.92 11.45
CA ASP A 162 -18.36 -8.43 12.72
C ASP A 162 -17.28 -8.94 13.66
N THR A 163 -16.00 -8.92 13.27
CA THR A 163 -14.89 -9.40 14.08
C THR A 163 -14.40 -8.37 15.11
N GLN A 164 -13.71 -8.84 16.17
CA GLN A 164 -13.04 -7.96 17.10
C GLN A 164 -11.98 -7.08 16.40
N ALA A 165 -11.23 -7.65 15.46
CA ALA A 165 -10.23 -6.91 14.69
C ALA A 165 -10.84 -5.69 13.98
N ALA A 166 -12.01 -5.85 13.35
CA ALA A 166 -12.71 -4.74 12.71
C ALA A 166 -13.24 -3.70 13.71
N ARG A 167 -13.63 -4.12 14.92
CA ARG A 167 -14.22 -3.24 15.95
C ARG A 167 -13.17 -2.42 16.71
N TYR A 168 -11.97 -2.95 16.86
CA TYR A 168 -10.90 -2.37 17.69
C TYR A 168 -9.69 -1.94 16.86
N LYS A 169 -9.93 -1.40 15.66
CA LYS A 169 -8.89 -0.80 14.84
C LYS A 169 -8.28 0.42 15.55
N PRO A 170 -6.96 0.58 15.51
CA PRO A 170 -6.35 1.80 16.01
C PRO A 170 -6.83 3.01 15.19
N PRO A 171 -6.86 4.21 15.74
CA PRO A 171 -7.02 5.43 14.94
C PRO A 171 -5.84 5.60 13.98
N VAL A 172 -6.06 6.18 12.80
CA VAL A 172 -4.99 6.44 11.80
C VAL A 172 -3.82 7.24 12.38
N LYS A 173 -4.12 8.18 13.29
CA LYS A 173 -3.09 8.97 13.98
C LYS A 173 -2.12 8.10 14.79
N ASP A 174 -2.56 6.96 15.32
CA ASP A 174 -1.72 6.07 16.12
C ASP A 174 -0.78 5.28 15.20
N ASP A 175 -1.25 4.84 14.02
CA ASP A 175 -0.39 4.24 12.99
C ASP A 175 0.67 5.23 12.49
N LEU A 176 0.30 6.50 12.24
CA LEU A 176 1.25 7.54 11.82
C LEU A 176 2.24 7.89 12.94
N SER A 177 1.80 7.96 14.20
CA SER A 177 2.68 8.17 15.34
C SER A 177 3.67 7.01 15.53
N ASN A 178 3.20 5.78 15.34
CA ASN A 178 4.05 4.60 15.37
C ASN A 178 5.05 4.56 14.21
N LEU A 179 4.63 5.00 13.02
CA LEU A 179 5.54 5.17 11.88
C LEU A 179 6.69 6.14 12.23
N LEU A 180 6.39 7.29 12.83
CA LEU A 180 7.39 8.24 13.30
C LEU A 180 8.30 7.61 14.36
N ALA A 181 7.73 6.95 15.38
CA ALA A 181 8.49 6.31 16.45
C ALA A 181 9.42 5.21 15.92
N SER A 182 8.96 4.44 14.94
CA SER A 182 9.75 3.37 14.31
C SER A 182 10.96 3.93 13.54
N HIS A 183 10.79 5.02 12.79
CA HIS A 183 11.90 5.70 12.11
C HIS A 183 12.88 6.33 13.11
N GLN A 184 12.38 6.88 14.23
CA GLN A 184 13.24 7.35 15.31
C GLN A 184 14.04 6.21 15.94
N ALA A 185 13.44 5.04 16.14
CA ALA A 185 14.12 3.86 16.66
C ALA A 185 15.25 3.40 15.71
N PHE A 186 14.96 3.35 14.42
CA PHE A 186 15.97 3.06 13.41
C PHE A 186 17.11 4.09 13.44
N ARG A 187 16.78 5.37 13.46
CA ARG A 187 17.78 6.45 13.51
C ARG A 187 18.66 6.41 14.77
N ARG A 188 18.10 6.05 15.94
CA ARG A 188 18.88 5.88 17.18
C ARG A 188 19.92 4.76 17.09
N GLY A 189 19.68 3.72 16.29
CA GLY A 189 20.65 2.65 16.04
C GLY A 189 21.76 3.04 15.08
N MET A 190 21.58 4.09 14.29
CA MET A 190 22.60 4.54 13.32
C MET A 190 23.63 5.46 13.96
N SER A 191 24.92 5.22 13.66
CA SER A 191 25.98 6.15 14.05
C SER A 191 25.90 7.45 13.23
N ASN A 192 26.34 8.56 13.83
CA ASN A 192 26.21 9.89 13.21
C ASN A 192 27.11 10.10 11.97
N ASP A 193 28.21 9.38 11.90
CA ASP A 193 29.18 9.40 10.80
C ASP A 193 28.79 8.49 9.62
N TYR A 194 27.79 7.65 9.79
CA TYR A 194 27.34 6.71 8.78
C TYR A 194 26.11 7.23 8.03
N LYS A 195 26.24 7.42 6.73
CA LYS A 195 25.21 8.00 5.86
C LYS A 195 25.00 7.16 4.61
N PRO A 196 24.39 5.98 4.74
CA PRO A 196 24.09 5.13 3.58
C PRO A 196 23.00 5.75 2.71
N ARG A 197 22.84 5.25 1.51
CA ARG A 197 21.62 5.49 0.73
C ARG A 197 20.47 4.69 1.35
N LEU A 198 19.33 5.35 1.57
CA LEU A 198 18.14 4.75 2.12
C LEU A 198 17.05 4.72 1.05
N ASP A 199 16.65 3.53 0.60
CA ASP A 199 15.57 3.35 -0.37
C ASP A 199 14.46 2.51 0.26
N PHE A 200 13.23 2.99 0.11
CA PHE A 200 12.03 2.38 0.65
C PHE A 200 11.07 2.01 -0.48
N LEU A 201 10.70 0.75 -0.57
CA LEU A 201 9.73 0.26 -1.54
C LEU A 201 8.39 0.13 -0.83
N LEU A 202 7.38 0.87 -1.25
CA LEU A 202 6.07 0.78 -0.60
C LEU A 202 5.50 -0.63 -0.74
N GLY A 203 5.07 -1.22 0.38
CA GLY A 203 4.41 -2.50 0.41
C GLY A 203 2.89 -2.38 0.28
N ASN A 204 2.19 -3.51 0.34
CA ASN A 204 0.74 -3.49 0.26
C ASN A 204 0.08 -2.89 1.52
N HIS A 205 0.78 -2.85 2.65
CA HIS A 205 0.31 -2.20 3.87
C HIS A 205 0.41 -0.68 3.77
N GLU A 206 1.51 -0.13 3.29
CA GLU A 206 1.59 1.31 3.00
C GLU A 206 0.57 1.72 1.94
N HIS A 207 0.32 0.87 0.93
CA HIS A 207 -0.67 1.12 -0.12
C HIS A 207 -2.13 1.09 0.39
N ARG A 208 -2.38 0.61 1.62
CA ARG A 208 -3.71 0.72 2.25
C ARG A 208 -4.15 2.17 2.40
N LEU A 209 -3.22 3.10 2.65
CA LEU A 209 -3.52 4.53 2.77
C LEU A 209 -4.04 5.12 1.45
N GLU A 210 -3.38 4.83 0.30
CA GLU A 210 -3.87 5.27 -1.01
C GLU A 210 -5.25 4.69 -1.31
N ARG A 211 -5.46 3.41 -1.01
CA ARG A 211 -6.75 2.76 -1.21
C ARG A 211 -7.84 3.36 -0.34
N PHE A 212 -7.52 3.69 0.90
CA PHE A 212 -8.44 4.34 1.83
C PHE A 212 -8.81 5.73 1.34
N GLU A 213 -7.83 6.57 0.99
CA GLU A 213 -8.06 7.92 0.47
C GLU A 213 -8.82 7.92 -0.85
N ASN A 214 -8.55 6.98 -1.75
CA ASN A 214 -9.32 6.79 -2.98
C ASN A 214 -10.80 6.44 -2.74
N SER A 215 -11.08 5.77 -1.61
CA SER A 215 -12.45 5.42 -1.21
C SER A 215 -13.12 6.51 -0.38
N ASN A 216 -12.35 7.45 0.17
CA ASN A 216 -12.78 8.56 1.03
C ASN A 216 -12.17 9.87 0.53
N PRO A 217 -12.73 10.47 -0.57
CA PRO A 217 -12.11 11.62 -1.25
C PRO A 217 -11.86 12.83 -0.37
N GLU A 218 -12.61 12.97 0.73
CA GLU A 218 -12.43 14.04 1.73
C GLU A 218 -11.10 13.94 2.50
N THR A 219 -10.47 12.78 2.46
CA THR A 219 -9.15 12.53 3.10
C THR A 219 -7.99 12.57 2.12
N GLN A 220 -8.24 12.89 0.85
CA GLN A 220 -7.25 12.84 -0.21
C GLN A 220 -5.94 13.54 0.16
N GLN A 221 -4.83 12.84 -0.01
CA GLN A 221 -3.47 13.30 0.29
C GLN A 221 -3.22 13.70 1.77
N THR A 222 -4.08 13.33 2.70
CA THR A 222 -3.88 13.65 4.11
C THR A 222 -2.92 12.65 4.77
N PHE A 223 -3.18 11.37 4.63
CA PHE A 223 -2.42 10.31 5.30
C PHE A 223 -1.22 9.86 4.48
N THR A 224 -1.37 9.80 3.17
CA THR A 224 -0.26 9.49 2.24
C THR A 224 0.82 10.56 2.32
N LEU A 225 0.46 11.85 2.36
CA LEU A 225 1.43 12.93 2.51
C LEU A 225 2.15 12.85 3.86
N ALA A 226 1.44 12.64 4.97
CA ALA A 226 2.03 12.53 6.30
C ALA A 226 3.00 11.32 6.39
N ARG A 227 2.67 10.19 5.75
CA ARG A 227 3.59 9.06 5.59
C ARG A 227 4.85 9.46 4.83
N ASP A 228 4.70 10.07 3.66
CA ASP A 228 5.80 10.39 2.77
C ASP A 228 6.72 11.48 3.35
N GLU A 229 6.14 12.47 4.06
CA GLU A 229 6.90 13.46 4.82
C GLU A 229 7.72 12.82 5.94
N THR A 230 7.15 11.83 6.64
CA THR A 230 7.89 11.06 7.66
C THR A 230 9.08 10.33 7.04
N PHE A 231 8.89 9.63 5.94
CA PHE A 231 10.00 8.96 5.25
C PHE A 231 11.08 9.95 4.80
N ALA A 232 10.68 11.06 4.18
CA ALA A 232 11.61 12.08 3.71
C ALA A 232 12.40 12.72 4.86
N GLN A 233 11.76 12.97 6.01
CA GLN A 233 12.40 13.51 7.22
C GLN A 233 13.59 12.63 7.69
N PHE A 234 13.48 11.32 7.53
CA PHE A 234 14.53 10.36 7.90
C PHE A 234 15.48 9.99 6.74
N GLY A 235 15.33 10.64 5.59
CA GLY A 235 16.21 10.49 4.43
C GLY A 235 15.90 9.27 3.55
N TRP A 236 14.77 8.64 3.73
CA TRP A 236 14.30 7.58 2.86
C TRP A 236 13.80 8.13 1.52
N ARG A 237 14.10 7.42 0.45
CA ARG A 237 13.59 7.69 -0.89
C ARG A 237 12.54 6.64 -1.23
N ASN A 238 11.28 7.08 -1.24
CA ASN A 238 10.16 6.19 -1.51
C ASN A 238 10.09 5.79 -2.99
N ARG A 239 9.69 4.54 -3.21
CA ARG A 239 9.33 3.98 -4.51
C ARG A 239 7.87 3.54 -4.46
N PRO A 240 7.07 3.87 -5.47
CA PRO A 240 5.67 3.48 -5.52
C PRO A 240 5.44 1.98 -5.36
N TYR A 241 4.32 1.61 -4.79
CA TYR A 241 3.91 0.22 -4.68
C TYR A 241 3.82 -0.46 -6.05
N GLY A 242 4.43 -1.65 -6.16
CA GLY A 242 4.47 -2.42 -7.40
C GLY A 242 5.57 -2.02 -8.38
N GLU A 243 6.35 -0.98 -8.09
CA GLU A 243 7.51 -0.59 -8.90
C GLU A 243 8.68 -1.56 -8.71
N LEU A 244 9.41 -1.80 -9.81
CA LEU A 244 10.71 -2.46 -9.76
C LEU A 244 11.81 -1.41 -9.61
N PHE A 245 12.53 -1.46 -8.50
CA PHE A 245 13.67 -0.58 -8.25
C PHE A 245 14.98 -1.32 -8.55
N TYR A 246 15.85 -0.73 -9.35
CA TYR A 246 17.07 -1.37 -9.80
C TYR A 246 18.31 -0.80 -9.11
N VAL A 247 19.21 -1.71 -8.67
CA VAL A 247 20.55 -1.39 -8.20
C VAL A 247 21.53 -2.31 -8.93
N GLU A 248 22.44 -1.75 -9.70
CA GLU A 248 23.44 -2.49 -10.49
C GLU A 248 22.84 -3.67 -11.29
N GLY A 249 21.65 -3.49 -11.87
CA GLY A 249 20.96 -4.49 -12.67
C GLY A 249 20.16 -5.54 -11.90
N VAL A 250 20.17 -5.52 -10.57
CA VAL A 250 19.31 -6.35 -9.71
C VAL A 250 18.05 -5.57 -9.37
N ALA A 251 16.88 -6.18 -9.55
CA ALA A 251 15.58 -5.59 -9.24
C ALA A 251 15.19 -5.85 -7.78
N PHE A 252 14.66 -4.83 -7.13
CA PHE A 252 14.07 -4.90 -5.79
C PHE A 252 12.60 -4.49 -5.88
N THR A 253 11.72 -5.21 -5.20
CA THR A 253 10.30 -4.89 -5.12
C THR A 253 9.69 -5.47 -3.86
N HIS A 254 8.53 -4.96 -3.42
CA HIS A 254 7.83 -5.62 -2.32
C HIS A 254 7.41 -7.05 -2.70
N HIS A 255 6.79 -7.21 -3.84
CA HIS A 255 6.54 -8.52 -4.45
C HIS A 255 6.54 -8.43 -5.97
N PRO A 256 7.12 -9.39 -6.69
CA PRO A 256 6.97 -9.49 -8.13
C PRO A 256 5.55 -9.95 -8.48
N THR A 257 5.04 -9.48 -9.61
CA THR A 257 3.72 -9.85 -10.12
C THR A 257 3.84 -10.57 -11.46
N ASN A 258 2.93 -11.51 -11.70
CA ASN A 258 2.82 -12.18 -12.99
C ASN A 258 2.08 -11.29 -14.02
N GLY A 259 1.98 -11.75 -15.25
CA GLY A 259 1.30 -11.03 -16.34
C GLY A 259 -0.20 -10.71 -16.08
N ALA A 260 -0.82 -11.32 -15.08
CA ALA A 260 -2.17 -11.00 -14.63
C ALA A 260 -2.21 -10.02 -13.44
N GLY A 261 -1.07 -9.43 -13.06
CA GLY A 261 -0.96 -8.50 -11.94
C GLY A 261 -1.09 -9.15 -10.55
N ARG A 262 -0.93 -10.47 -10.44
CA ARG A 262 -0.99 -11.18 -9.16
C ARG A 262 0.41 -11.48 -8.64
N ALA A 263 0.60 -11.28 -7.33
CA ALA A 263 1.85 -11.63 -6.67
C ALA A 263 2.18 -13.12 -6.85
N TYR A 264 3.46 -13.42 -7.07
CA TYR A 264 3.94 -14.79 -6.96
C TYR A 264 3.97 -15.18 -5.50
N GLY A 265 3.26 -16.25 -5.16
CA GLY A 265 3.15 -16.72 -3.79
C GLY A 265 3.28 -18.24 -3.68
N GLY A 266 3.27 -18.72 -2.43
CA GLY A 266 3.41 -20.14 -2.12
C GLY A 266 4.84 -20.66 -2.24
N LYS A 267 5.00 -21.98 -2.12
CA LYS A 267 6.32 -22.64 -2.10
C LYS A 267 7.08 -22.52 -3.43
N THR A 268 6.37 -22.44 -4.54
CA THR A 268 6.94 -22.36 -5.89
C THR A 268 6.94 -20.96 -6.48
N GLY A 269 6.55 -19.95 -5.70
CA GLY A 269 6.53 -18.55 -6.13
C GLY A 269 7.86 -18.07 -6.67
N PRO A 270 8.97 -18.19 -5.92
CA PRO A 270 10.29 -17.77 -6.36
C PRO A 270 10.76 -18.49 -7.63
N GLN A 271 10.50 -19.80 -7.75
CA GLN A 271 10.84 -20.56 -8.96
C GLN A 271 10.13 -19.99 -10.19
N ARG A 272 8.83 -19.74 -10.09
CA ARG A 272 8.05 -19.17 -11.21
C ARG A 272 8.52 -17.76 -11.55
N ALA A 273 8.75 -16.92 -10.55
CA ALA A 273 9.25 -15.56 -10.75
C ALA A 273 10.64 -15.57 -11.42
N ALA A 274 11.57 -16.42 -10.96
CA ALA A 274 12.89 -16.54 -11.57
C ALA A 274 12.81 -17.04 -13.02
N ASN A 275 11.89 -17.97 -13.31
CA ASN A 275 11.70 -18.48 -14.67
C ASN A 275 11.21 -17.42 -15.65
N GLU A 276 10.33 -16.51 -15.18
CA GLU A 276 9.73 -15.45 -16.01
C GLU A 276 10.58 -14.17 -16.03
N SER A 277 11.47 -13.97 -15.04
CA SER A 277 12.30 -12.77 -14.96
C SER A 277 13.49 -12.83 -15.93
N THR A 278 13.92 -11.63 -16.36
CA THR A 278 15.13 -11.42 -17.17
C THR A 278 16.28 -10.82 -16.35
N VAL A 279 16.06 -10.50 -15.11
CA VAL A 279 17.04 -9.96 -14.16
C VAL A 279 16.87 -10.63 -12.79
N PRO A 280 17.89 -10.66 -11.94
CA PRO A 280 17.72 -11.11 -10.56
C PRO A 280 16.72 -10.22 -9.82
N VAL A 281 15.91 -10.83 -8.92
CA VAL A 281 14.87 -10.13 -8.17
C VAL A 281 14.98 -10.43 -6.69
N VAL A 282 14.87 -9.39 -5.87
CA VAL A 282 14.85 -9.47 -4.40
C VAL A 282 13.52 -8.92 -3.89
N SER A 283 12.82 -9.68 -3.05
CA SER A 283 11.49 -9.28 -2.55
C SER A 283 11.19 -9.69 -1.12
N GLY A 284 10.17 -9.06 -0.52
CA GLY A 284 9.53 -9.39 0.75
C GLY A 284 8.21 -10.11 0.60
N HIS A 285 7.17 -9.64 1.31
CA HIS A 285 5.76 -10.01 1.24
C HIS A 285 5.40 -11.41 1.75
N THR A 286 6.11 -12.44 1.37
CA THR A 286 5.78 -13.82 1.77
C THR A 286 6.29 -14.18 3.15
N HIS A 287 7.12 -13.34 3.74
CA HIS A 287 7.85 -13.54 5.00
C HIS A 287 8.75 -14.79 5.01
N ARG A 288 8.95 -15.41 3.88
CA ARG A 288 9.78 -16.62 3.74
C ARG A 288 11.21 -16.28 3.37
N ARG A 289 12.14 -17.12 3.78
CA ARG A 289 13.50 -17.11 3.27
C ARG A 289 13.58 -18.15 2.16
N GLN A 290 13.67 -17.70 0.92
CA GLN A 290 13.82 -18.58 -0.23
C GLN A 290 14.83 -18.00 -1.21
N VAL A 291 15.64 -18.86 -1.81
CA VAL A 291 16.51 -18.52 -2.94
C VAL A 291 16.24 -19.55 -4.03
N HIS A 292 16.04 -19.08 -5.24
CA HIS A 292 15.89 -19.94 -6.38
C HIS A 292 16.68 -19.39 -7.57
N ASP A 293 17.54 -20.23 -8.12
CA ASP A 293 18.33 -19.94 -9.30
C ASP A 293 17.72 -20.64 -10.52
N SER A 294 17.42 -19.87 -11.55
CA SER A 294 16.86 -20.37 -12.81
C SER A 294 17.91 -20.26 -13.91
N PRO A 295 18.40 -21.39 -14.44
CA PRO A 295 19.28 -21.37 -15.60
C PRO A 295 18.58 -20.74 -16.82
N LYS A 296 19.32 -19.93 -17.58
CA LYS A 296 18.85 -19.25 -18.78
C LYS A 296 19.74 -19.58 -19.98
N ILE A 297 19.18 -19.49 -21.17
CA ILE A 297 19.93 -19.52 -22.40
C ILE A 297 20.18 -18.09 -22.85
N GLY A 298 21.43 -17.64 -22.87
CA GLY A 298 21.76 -16.28 -23.29
C GLY A 298 22.99 -15.73 -22.57
N PRO A 299 23.21 -14.41 -22.67
CA PRO A 299 24.37 -13.76 -22.04
C PRO A 299 24.32 -13.77 -20.50
N VAL A 300 23.15 -13.90 -19.91
CA VAL A 300 22.94 -14.14 -18.47
C VAL A 300 22.51 -15.59 -18.31
N ASP A 301 23.36 -16.41 -17.75
CA ASP A 301 23.18 -17.87 -17.66
C ASP A 301 22.34 -18.30 -16.44
N VAL A 302 22.22 -17.45 -15.40
CA VAL A 302 21.42 -17.73 -14.20
C VAL A 302 20.70 -16.46 -13.73
N ILE A 303 19.41 -16.58 -13.44
CA ILE A 303 18.60 -15.55 -12.79
C ILE A 303 18.20 -16.02 -11.38
N SER A 304 18.62 -15.26 -10.39
CA SER A 304 18.29 -15.52 -8.98
C SER A 304 17.04 -14.77 -8.53
N MET A 305 16.14 -15.47 -7.82
CA MET A 305 15.04 -14.88 -7.07
C MET A 305 15.27 -15.11 -5.58
N VAL A 306 15.26 -14.01 -4.81
CA VAL A 306 15.50 -14.01 -3.36
C VAL A 306 14.30 -13.45 -2.63
N GLU A 307 13.69 -14.24 -1.74
CA GLU A 307 12.74 -13.77 -0.73
C GLU A 307 13.47 -13.58 0.60
N VAL A 308 13.38 -12.38 1.18
CA VAL A 308 14.25 -11.96 2.29
C VAL A 308 13.70 -12.25 3.69
N GLY A 309 12.52 -12.89 3.78
CA GLY A 309 11.89 -13.10 5.08
C GLY A 309 11.20 -11.85 5.62
N CYS A 310 11.05 -11.79 6.94
CA CYS A 310 10.49 -10.63 7.63
C CYS A 310 11.41 -10.16 8.76
N GLY A 311 11.25 -8.89 9.13
CA GLY A 311 11.98 -8.25 10.22
C GLY A 311 11.26 -8.29 11.57
N LEU A 312 10.33 -9.22 11.78
CA LEU A 312 9.67 -9.41 13.08
C LEU A 312 10.60 -10.04 14.12
N LEU A 313 10.24 -9.95 15.38
CA LEU A 313 10.94 -10.70 16.43
C LEU A 313 10.86 -12.20 16.16
N TRP A 314 11.89 -12.93 16.57
CA TRP A 314 11.95 -14.37 16.32
C TRP A 314 10.75 -15.11 16.91
N GLY A 315 10.06 -15.88 16.07
CA GLY A 315 8.87 -16.65 16.44
C GLY A 315 7.57 -15.86 16.44
N GLU A 316 7.59 -14.55 16.23
CA GLU A 316 6.35 -13.79 16.04
C GLU A 316 5.70 -14.12 14.69
N VAL A 317 4.38 -14.16 14.71
CA VAL A 317 3.55 -14.28 13.51
C VAL A 317 2.36 -13.34 13.64
N GLU A 318 1.91 -12.80 12.52
CA GLU A 318 0.70 -12.00 12.50
C GLU A 318 -0.56 -12.83 12.84
N GLU A 319 -1.58 -12.17 13.39
CA GLU A 319 -2.80 -12.84 13.86
C GLU A 319 -3.43 -13.74 12.79
N TYR A 320 -3.47 -13.27 11.55
CA TYR A 320 -4.05 -14.03 10.42
C TYR A 320 -3.26 -15.31 10.10
N ALA A 321 -2.03 -15.40 10.52
CA ALA A 321 -1.12 -16.51 10.21
C ALA A 321 -0.94 -17.51 11.35
N LYS A 322 -1.44 -17.23 12.57
CA LYS A 322 -1.21 -18.03 13.79
C LYS A 322 -1.55 -19.52 13.67
N HIS A 323 -2.51 -19.86 12.80
CA HIS A 323 -2.97 -21.24 12.63
C HIS A 323 -2.48 -21.88 11.32
N SER A 324 -1.49 -21.27 10.68
CA SER A 324 -0.97 -21.70 9.38
C SER A 324 0.48 -22.19 9.50
N LEU A 325 0.86 -23.15 8.65
CA LEU A 325 2.26 -23.50 8.44
C LEU A 325 2.92 -22.45 7.56
N THR A 326 3.34 -21.33 8.16
CA THR A 326 3.79 -20.15 7.44
C THR A 326 5.14 -20.34 6.75
N GLY A 327 6.06 -21.05 7.39
CA GLY A 327 7.46 -21.11 6.98
C GLY A 327 8.17 -19.76 7.02
N TRP A 328 7.70 -18.83 7.86
CA TRP A 328 8.29 -17.50 8.05
C TRP A 328 9.70 -17.59 8.58
N TRP A 329 10.55 -16.71 8.11
CA TRP A 329 11.91 -16.54 8.60
C TRP A 329 12.14 -15.09 9.01
N HIS A 330 12.77 -14.91 10.16
CA HIS A 330 12.94 -13.63 10.82
C HIS A 330 14.39 -13.21 10.78
N GLY A 331 14.69 -12.07 10.16
CA GLY A 331 16.05 -11.57 10.06
C GLY A 331 16.22 -10.43 9.06
N VAL A 332 17.47 -10.17 8.73
CA VAL A 332 17.88 -9.19 7.71
C VAL A 332 18.86 -9.84 6.74
N VAL A 333 18.98 -9.30 5.53
CA VAL A 333 19.72 -9.93 4.45
C VAL A 333 20.80 -8.99 3.90
N PRO A 334 22.03 -9.10 4.38
CA PRO A 334 23.18 -8.52 3.70
C PRO A 334 23.44 -9.17 2.36
N MET A 335 23.73 -8.36 1.36
CA MET A 335 24.14 -8.84 0.04
C MET A 335 25.10 -7.89 -0.64
N THR A 336 25.80 -8.40 -1.63
CA THR A 336 26.62 -7.63 -2.55
C THR A 336 26.07 -7.83 -3.96
N VAL A 337 25.93 -6.73 -4.69
CA VAL A 337 25.49 -6.75 -6.09
C VAL A 337 26.51 -6.06 -6.96
N GLN A 338 26.75 -6.60 -8.14
CA GLN A 338 27.69 -6.07 -9.13
C GLN A 338 27.32 -6.55 -10.53
N GLY A 339 27.20 -5.64 -11.49
CA GLY A 339 27.07 -6.00 -12.90
C GLY A 339 25.87 -6.90 -13.24
N GLY A 340 24.75 -6.73 -12.55
CA GLY A 340 23.54 -7.54 -12.75
C GLY A 340 23.52 -8.86 -11.99
N VAL A 341 24.47 -9.09 -11.10
CA VAL A 341 24.59 -10.34 -10.34
C VAL A 341 24.59 -10.08 -8.84
N ILE A 342 23.95 -10.96 -8.07
CA ILE A 342 24.10 -11.03 -6.61
C ILE A 342 25.36 -11.88 -6.36
N THR A 343 26.48 -11.22 -6.00
CA THR A 343 27.77 -11.93 -5.83
C THR A 343 27.94 -12.55 -4.46
N ASP A 344 27.32 -11.93 -3.44
CA ASP A 344 27.29 -12.46 -2.06
C ASP A 344 25.88 -12.30 -1.49
N LEU A 345 25.44 -13.30 -0.75
CA LEU A 345 24.14 -13.34 -0.09
C LEU A 345 24.27 -13.98 1.29
N ASN A 346 23.86 -13.27 2.32
CA ASN A 346 23.86 -13.78 3.68
C ASN A 346 22.52 -13.55 4.37
N PHE A 347 22.16 -14.42 5.31
CA PHE A 347 20.93 -14.35 6.10
C PHE A 347 21.29 -14.28 7.58
N ILE A 348 21.11 -13.11 8.20
CA ILE A 348 21.36 -12.89 9.63
C ILE A 348 20.04 -12.97 10.36
N SER A 349 19.87 -14.00 11.20
CA SER A 349 18.62 -14.20 11.93
C SER A 349 18.38 -13.13 13.00
N MET A 350 17.12 -12.91 13.34
CA MET A 350 16.73 -11.98 14.40
C MET A 350 17.25 -12.44 15.78
N LEU A 351 17.43 -13.76 15.98
CA LEU A 351 18.11 -14.28 17.17
C LEU A 351 19.55 -13.81 17.27
N SER A 352 20.29 -13.85 16.15
CA SER A 352 21.67 -13.37 16.11
C SER A 352 21.76 -11.87 16.36
N LEU A 353 20.83 -11.06 15.83
CA LEU A 353 20.77 -9.63 16.09
C LEU A 353 20.43 -9.34 17.57
N ARG A 354 19.48 -10.06 18.12
CA ARG A 354 19.13 -9.95 19.54
C ARG A 354 20.33 -10.28 20.42
N ALA A 355 21.00 -11.41 20.20
CA ALA A 355 22.16 -11.82 20.99
C ALA A 355 23.33 -10.82 20.92
N ARG A 356 23.44 -10.07 19.81
CA ARG A 356 24.51 -9.08 19.60
C ARG A 356 24.19 -7.70 20.14
N TYR A 357 22.91 -7.28 20.10
CA TYR A 357 22.54 -5.87 20.26
C TYR A 357 21.51 -5.61 21.35
N SER A 358 20.86 -6.64 21.95
CA SER A 358 20.01 -6.40 23.11
C SER A 358 20.83 -6.21 24.37
N ASP A 359 20.40 -5.30 25.22
CA ASP A 359 21.04 -5.07 26.52
C ASP A 359 20.88 -6.32 27.45
N ASP A 360 19.87 -7.17 27.15
CA ASP A 360 19.60 -8.46 27.82
C ASP A 360 20.41 -9.63 27.23
N GLY A 361 21.32 -9.38 26.31
CA GLY A 361 22.08 -10.41 25.57
C GLY A 361 22.93 -11.37 26.41
N ALA A 362 22.98 -11.17 27.72
CA ALA A 362 23.62 -12.08 28.66
C ALA A 362 22.83 -13.36 28.92
N ASP A 363 21.47 -13.33 28.78
CA ASP A 363 20.58 -14.46 29.17
C ASP A 363 20.32 -15.48 28.05
N VAL A 364 20.63 -15.18 26.80
CA VAL A 364 20.32 -16.07 25.64
C VAL A 364 21.34 -17.20 25.46
N ARG A 365 22.44 -17.21 26.22
CA ARG A 365 23.45 -18.28 26.16
C ARG A 365 23.09 -19.50 27.01
N ALA A 366 21.94 -19.49 27.67
CA ALA A 366 21.50 -20.51 28.64
C ALA A 366 20.19 -21.25 28.26
N ALA A 367 19.75 -21.20 26.99
CA ALA A 367 18.56 -21.95 26.54
C ALA A 367 18.88 -22.84 25.35
#